data_62530e06e8077c08ee9cf9fa35f87f65
#
_entry.id   62530e06e8077c08ee9cf9fa35f87f65
#
_cell.length_a   1.000
_cell.length_b   1.000
_cell.length_c   1.000
_cell.angle_alpha   90.00
_cell.angle_beta   90.00
_cell.angle_gamma   90.00
#
_symmetry.space_group_name_H-M   'P 1'
#
loop_
_entity.id
_entity.type
_entity.pdbx_description
1 polymer ?
#
loop_
_entity_poly.entity_id
_entity_poly.type
_entity_poly.pdbx_seq_one_letter_code
_entity_poly.pdbx_strand_id
1 'polypeptide(L)'
;MIASQTNAIAVGRWRVLVLTLTAVSAASFGGGCGGSAGGLERVVVSGNVNYRGEPVAKGQIRFLPVDGTEAYRSGAQITDGRYVCRSKGGVPVGTHRVEIAAYRQMPHSSGPPSLEMDLGGPPTEQYLPARYNEQSELRVEIVAANDAVTHDFELTGENNGE
;
A
#
# COMPACT_ATOMS: atom_id res chain seq x y z
N MET A 1 -64.20 48.84 32.35
CA MET A 1 -65.33 48.64 31.45
C MET A 1 -65.15 47.38 30.67
N ILE A 2 -65.99 46.46 31.02
CA ILE A 2 -66.82 45.56 30.19
C ILE A 2 -65.96 44.49 29.51
N ALA A 3 -65.98 43.37 30.00
CA ALA A 3 -66.86 42.19 29.89
C ALA A 3 -66.35 41.23 28.88
N SER A 4 -65.98 40.07 29.34
CA SER A 4 -66.84 38.87 29.28
C SER A 4 -66.97 38.29 27.87
N GLN A 5 -66.60 37.10 27.69
CA GLN A 5 -67.43 35.97 27.45
C GLN A 5 -66.62 34.67 27.31
N THR A 6 -66.93 33.83 28.21
CA THR A 6 -66.83 32.40 28.23
C THR A 6 -67.51 31.75 27.03
N ASN A 7 -66.89 30.71 26.47
CA ASN A 7 -67.66 29.62 25.90
C ASN A 7 -66.88 28.32 25.94
N ALA A 8 -67.32 27.48 26.87
CA ALA A 8 -67.08 26.08 26.89
C ALA A 8 -68.22 25.38 26.10
N ILE A 9 -67.89 24.44 25.26
CA ILE A 9 -68.72 23.31 24.82
C ILE A 9 -67.72 22.24 24.34
N ALA A 10 -67.57 21.20 25.08
CA ALA A 10 -68.32 19.95 25.15
C ALA A 10 -67.79 18.84 24.24
N VAL A 11 -67.18 17.91 24.87
CA VAL A 11 -67.42 16.47 24.75
C VAL A 11 -67.44 15.85 23.37
N GLY A 12 -66.40 15.08 23.13
CA GLY A 12 -66.41 14.05 22.13
C GLY A 12 -65.48 12.91 22.52
N ARG A 13 -66.05 12.02 23.38
CA ARG A 13 -65.42 10.76 23.74
C ARG A 13 -65.46 9.85 22.51
N TRP A 14 -64.34 9.73 21.77
CA TRP A 14 -64.23 8.59 20.90
C TRP A 14 -62.97 7.80 21.29
N ARG A 15 -63.29 6.68 21.89
CA ARG A 15 -62.40 5.58 22.12
C ARG A 15 -62.10 4.94 20.76
N VAL A 16 -60.99 5.26 20.18
CA VAL A 16 -60.41 4.44 19.12
C VAL A 16 -59.18 3.77 19.71
N LEU A 17 -59.41 2.51 19.98
CA LEU A 17 -58.41 1.56 20.41
C LEU A 17 -57.57 1.27 19.18
N VAL A 18 -56.46 1.99 19.01
CA VAL A 18 -55.44 1.68 17.96
C VAL A 18 -54.37 0.87 18.64
N LEU A 19 -54.43 -0.42 18.37
CA LEU A 19 -53.32 -1.33 18.62
C LEU A 19 -52.09 -0.84 17.86
N THR A 20 -51.19 -0.20 18.53
CA THR A 20 -49.86 0.05 18.00
C THR A 20 -49.00 -1.19 18.15
N LEU A 21 -48.93 -1.95 17.10
CA LEU A 21 -47.96 -3.01 16.92
C LEU A 21 -46.60 -2.35 16.65
N THR A 22 -45.86 -2.08 17.70
CA THR A 22 -44.49 -1.63 17.61
C THR A 22 -43.60 -2.81 17.24
N ALA A 23 -43.36 -2.97 15.94
CA ALA A 23 -42.30 -3.83 15.44
C ALA A 23 -40.97 -3.13 15.74
N VAL A 24 -40.34 -3.54 16.82
CA VAL A 24 -38.93 -3.19 17.07
C VAL A 24 -38.05 -4.04 16.16
N SER A 25 -37.77 -3.52 14.98
CA SER A 25 -36.72 -4.05 14.11
C SER A 25 -35.41 -3.44 14.56
N ALA A 26 -34.78 -4.01 15.54
CA ALA A 26 -33.37 -3.77 15.85
C ALA A 26 -32.54 -4.53 14.82
N ALA A 27 -32.35 -3.95 13.64
CA ALA A 27 -31.37 -4.39 12.69
C ALA A 27 -30.02 -3.93 13.18
N SER A 28 -29.37 -4.72 14.01
CA SER A 28 -27.97 -4.59 14.37
C SER A 28 -27.15 -5.06 13.19
N PHE A 29 -26.95 -4.22 12.17
CA PHE A 29 -25.92 -4.41 11.15
C PHE A 29 -24.59 -3.87 11.65
N GLY A 30 -24.09 -4.48 12.73
CA GLY A 30 -22.71 -4.36 13.16
C GLY A 30 -21.88 -5.52 12.64
N GLY A 31 -21.94 -5.75 11.35
CA GLY A 31 -21.05 -6.71 10.68
C GLY A 31 -19.79 -5.99 10.22
N GLY A 32 -18.87 -5.72 11.13
CA GLY A 32 -17.50 -5.44 10.77
C GLY A 32 -16.90 -6.68 10.14
N CYS A 33 -16.96 -6.82 8.82
CA CYS A 33 -16.16 -7.78 8.08
C CYS A 33 -14.69 -7.32 8.06
N GLY A 34 -14.05 -7.43 9.21
CA GLY A 34 -12.60 -7.38 9.38
C GLY A 34 -12.02 -8.77 9.61
N GLY A 35 -12.63 -9.80 9.03
CA GLY A 35 -12.09 -11.15 9.04
C GLY A 35 -11.08 -11.30 7.94
N SER A 36 -9.78 -11.23 8.23
CA SER A 36 -8.75 -11.80 7.38
C SER A 36 -9.00 -13.29 7.28
N ALA A 37 -9.77 -13.70 6.27
CA ALA A 37 -9.92 -15.10 5.93
C ALA A 37 -8.55 -15.63 5.53
N GLY A 38 -7.79 -16.24 6.46
CA GLY A 38 -6.62 -17.06 6.17
C GLY A 38 -5.47 -16.40 5.41
N GLY A 39 -5.45 -15.09 5.26
CA GLY A 39 -4.37 -14.37 4.56
C GLY A 39 -3.21 -14.08 5.51
N LEU A 40 -1.99 -14.21 4.99
CA LEU A 40 -0.78 -13.80 5.69
C LEU A 40 -0.89 -12.34 6.16
N GLU A 41 -0.53 -12.08 7.39
CA GLU A 41 -0.44 -10.74 7.93
C GLU A 41 0.55 -9.92 7.10
N ARG A 42 0.17 -8.70 6.76
CA ARG A 42 0.93 -7.81 5.88
C ARG A 42 1.06 -6.44 6.48
N VAL A 43 2.18 -5.81 6.20
CA VAL A 43 2.51 -4.48 6.69
C VAL A 43 2.89 -3.59 5.51
N VAL A 44 2.40 -2.37 5.49
CA VAL A 44 2.84 -1.37 4.50
C VAL A 44 4.28 -1.00 4.82
N VAL A 45 5.17 -1.18 3.85
CA VAL A 45 6.59 -0.86 3.99
C VAL A 45 6.92 0.31 3.10
N SER A 46 7.58 1.31 3.65
CA SER A 46 8.05 2.50 2.95
C SER A 46 9.50 2.78 3.29
N GLY A 47 10.14 3.68 2.55
CA GLY A 47 11.49 4.10 2.87
C GLY A 47 12.18 4.80 1.71
N ASN A 48 13.47 5.04 1.90
CA ASN A 48 14.34 5.67 0.93
C ASN A 48 15.36 4.66 0.39
N VAL A 49 15.78 4.87 -0.84
CA VAL A 49 16.84 4.10 -1.48
C VAL A 49 17.84 5.09 -2.08
N ASN A 50 19.04 5.07 -1.54
CA ASN A 50 20.15 5.87 -2.04
C ASN A 50 21.26 4.97 -2.59
N TYR A 51 21.94 5.43 -3.61
CA TYR A 51 23.13 4.79 -4.16
C TYR A 51 24.28 5.78 -4.21
N ARG A 52 25.38 5.48 -3.50
CA ARG A 52 26.53 6.39 -3.32
C ARG A 52 26.15 7.75 -2.74
N GLY A 53 25.15 7.78 -1.85
CA GLY A 53 24.65 9.00 -1.22
C GLY A 53 23.64 9.78 -2.06
N GLU A 54 23.31 9.34 -3.27
CA GLU A 54 22.34 9.98 -4.14
C GLU A 54 21.03 9.19 -4.19
N PRO A 55 19.87 9.84 -4.18
CA PRO A 55 18.58 9.16 -4.33
C PRO A 55 18.48 8.43 -5.68
N VAL A 56 18.01 7.19 -5.66
CA VAL A 56 17.72 6.43 -6.87
C VAL A 56 16.54 7.05 -7.61
N ALA A 57 16.79 7.70 -8.76
CA ALA A 57 15.78 8.45 -9.47
C ALA A 57 14.60 7.57 -9.95
N LYS A 58 14.92 6.42 -10.56
CA LYS A 58 13.92 5.44 -11.03
C LYS A 58 14.43 4.03 -10.79
N GLY A 59 13.56 3.19 -10.24
CA GLY A 59 13.93 1.81 -9.96
C GLY A 59 12.75 0.98 -9.49
N GLN A 60 13.07 -0.22 -9.03
CA GLN A 60 12.13 -1.15 -8.45
C GLN A 60 12.77 -1.83 -7.24
N ILE A 61 11.99 -1.95 -6.18
CA ILE A 61 12.32 -2.77 -5.01
C ILE A 61 11.41 -3.98 -4.95
N ARG A 62 11.96 -5.13 -4.60
CA ARG A 62 11.24 -6.40 -4.42
C ARG A 62 11.59 -7.04 -3.10
N PHE A 63 10.60 -7.55 -2.42
CA PHE A 63 10.71 -8.34 -1.20
C PHE A 63 10.37 -9.79 -1.55
N LEU A 64 11.35 -10.65 -1.51
CA LEU A 64 11.24 -12.07 -1.79
C LEU A 64 11.27 -12.83 -0.48
N PRO A 65 10.21 -13.58 -0.14
CA PRO A 65 10.21 -14.41 1.04
C PRO A 65 11.39 -15.39 1.00
N VAL A 66 12.07 -15.56 2.14
CA VAL A 66 13.08 -16.61 2.31
C VAL A 66 12.45 -17.82 2.96
N ASP A 67 13.23 -18.90 3.06
CA ASP A 67 12.78 -20.19 3.61
C ASP A 67 12.03 -20.02 4.93
N GLY A 68 10.92 -20.73 5.06
CA GLY A 68 10.03 -20.68 6.23
C GLY A 68 8.98 -19.54 6.18
N THR A 69 9.03 -18.67 5.18
CA THR A 69 8.01 -17.64 4.97
C THR A 69 7.11 -18.05 3.80
N GLU A 70 5.93 -18.60 4.09
CA GLU A 70 4.93 -18.92 3.07
C GLU A 70 4.25 -17.64 2.59
N ALA A 71 4.85 -16.98 1.62
CA ALA A 71 4.34 -15.70 1.12
C ALA A 71 4.63 -15.50 -0.36
N TYR A 72 3.83 -14.66 -0.98
CA TYR A 72 4.11 -14.17 -2.33
C TYR A 72 5.07 -12.99 -2.27
N ARG A 73 5.92 -12.86 -3.31
CA ARG A 73 6.76 -11.68 -3.49
C ARG A 73 5.93 -10.40 -3.51
N SER A 74 6.45 -9.36 -2.88
CA SER A 74 5.90 -8.02 -2.89
C SER A 74 6.90 -7.05 -3.48
N GLY A 75 6.47 -5.87 -3.93
CA GLY A 75 7.39 -4.89 -4.47
C GLY A 75 6.71 -3.55 -4.73
N ALA A 76 7.54 -2.56 -5.01
CA ALA A 76 7.12 -1.20 -5.33
C ALA A 76 8.07 -0.55 -6.34
N GLN A 77 7.58 0.49 -7.00
CA GLN A 77 8.44 1.37 -7.79
C GLN A 77 9.19 2.32 -6.86
N ILE A 78 10.43 2.63 -7.25
CA ILE A 78 11.23 3.67 -6.63
C ILE A 78 11.13 4.90 -7.53
N THR A 79 10.81 6.05 -6.93
CA THR A 79 10.77 7.34 -7.61
C THR A 79 11.42 8.37 -6.71
N ASP A 80 12.43 9.05 -7.24
CA ASP A 80 13.19 10.07 -6.51
C ASP A 80 13.66 9.61 -5.12
N GLY A 81 14.23 8.41 -5.09
CA GLY A 81 14.74 7.77 -3.89
C GLY A 81 13.68 7.19 -2.96
N ARG A 82 12.40 7.29 -3.24
CA ARG A 82 11.32 6.86 -2.34
C ARG A 82 10.56 5.68 -2.88
N TYR A 83 10.12 4.81 -1.96
CA TYR A 83 9.22 3.73 -2.30
C TYR A 83 8.15 3.53 -1.23
N VAL A 84 7.00 2.99 -1.64
CA VAL A 84 5.92 2.57 -0.74
C VAL A 84 5.31 1.28 -1.27
N CYS A 85 5.55 0.18 -0.56
CA CYS A 85 4.97 -1.12 -0.87
C CYS A 85 3.65 -1.31 -0.12
N ARG A 86 2.54 -1.00 -0.80
CA ARG A 86 1.18 -1.10 -0.25
C ARG A 86 0.26 -2.04 -1.02
N SER A 87 0.73 -2.52 -2.17
CA SER A 87 -0.07 -3.41 -3.03
C SER A 87 -0.49 -4.66 -2.25
N LYS A 88 -1.76 -5.04 -2.36
CA LYS A 88 -2.35 -6.20 -1.66
C LYS A 88 -2.15 -6.18 -0.13
N GLY A 89 -2.09 -4.97 0.47
CA GLY A 89 -1.89 -4.78 1.91
C GLY A 89 -0.42 -4.64 2.34
N GLY A 90 0.53 -4.68 1.43
CA GLY A 90 1.95 -4.50 1.75
C GLY A 90 2.80 -5.77 1.64
N VAL A 91 3.85 -5.83 2.44
CA VAL A 91 4.78 -6.95 2.51
C VAL A 91 4.32 -7.92 3.60
N PRO A 92 4.29 -9.24 3.37
CA PRO A 92 3.98 -10.22 4.40
C PRO A 92 4.97 -10.14 5.57
N VAL A 93 4.49 -10.45 6.76
CA VAL A 93 5.34 -10.61 7.95
C VAL A 93 6.31 -11.77 7.74
N GLY A 94 7.54 -11.61 8.20
CA GLY A 94 8.61 -12.59 8.08
C GLY A 94 9.88 -12.05 7.45
N THR A 95 10.84 -12.93 7.21
CA THR A 95 12.14 -12.57 6.63
C THR A 95 12.08 -12.55 5.11
N HIS A 96 12.62 -11.49 4.52
CA HIS A 96 12.65 -11.29 3.08
C HIS A 96 14.06 -10.96 2.60
N ARG A 97 14.43 -11.52 1.46
CA ARG A 97 15.53 -11.02 0.65
C ARG A 97 15.04 -9.83 -0.15
N VAL A 98 15.81 -8.75 -0.18
CA VAL A 98 15.45 -7.52 -0.88
C VAL A 98 16.27 -7.39 -2.15
N GLU A 99 15.61 -7.24 -3.28
CA GLU A 99 16.23 -6.95 -4.57
C GLU A 99 15.89 -5.53 -4.98
N ILE A 100 16.90 -4.78 -5.39
CA ILE A 100 16.76 -3.40 -5.85
C ILE A 100 17.39 -3.29 -7.23
N ALA A 101 16.61 -2.86 -8.21
CA ALA A 101 17.09 -2.56 -9.56
C ALA A 101 16.81 -1.09 -9.86
N ALA A 102 17.79 -0.40 -10.40
CA ALA A 102 17.67 1.01 -10.78
C ALA A 102 18.05 1.21 -12.24
N TYR A 103 17.30 2.07 -12.90
CA TYR A 103 17.39 2.26 -14.34
C TYR A 103 17.67 3.73 -14.67
N ARG A 104 18.59 3.93 -15.61
CA ARG A 104 18.87 5.24 -16.22
C ARG A 104 18.67 5.16 -17.72
N GLN A 105 18.31 6.27 -18.33
CA GLN A 105 18.27 6.37 -19.78
C GLN A 105 19.69 6.35 -20.31
N MET A 106 19.91 5.56 -21.35
CA MET A 106 21.17 5.60 -22.08
C MET A 106 21.22 6.87 -22.94
N PRO A 107 22.38 7.54 -23.03
CA PRO A 107 22.56 8.60 -24.01
C PRO A 107 22.22 8.06 -25.40
N HIS A 108 21.43 8.80 -26.17
CA HIS A 108 21.21 8.45 -27.57
C HIS A 108 22.55 8.43 -28.29
N SER A 109 22.97 7.30 -28.82
CA SER A 109 24.01 7.29 -29.80
C SER A 109 23.48 8.03 -31.03
N SER A 110 24.24 8.99 -31.55
CA SER A 110 23.89 9.83 -32.72
C SER A 110 23.91 9.00 -34.03
N GLY A 111 23.28 7.84 -34.04
CA GLY A 111 23.03 7.03 -35.21
C GLY A 111 21.71 7.42 -35.89
N PRO A 112 21.53 7.12 -37.20
CA PRO A 112 20.26 7.33 -37.86
C PRO A 112 19.16 6.58 -37.12
N PRO A 113 17.95 7.15 -36.95
CA PRO A 113 16.83 6.45 -36.28
C PRO A 113 16.53 5.18 -37.06
N SER A 114 16.85 4.02 -36.49
CA SER A 114 16.40 2.76 -37.03
C SER A 114 14.89 2.66 -36.78
N LEU A 115 14.16 2.18 -37.79
CA LEU A 115 12.70 2.04 -37.77
C LEU A 115 12.18 1.11 -36.64
N GLU A 116 13.04 0.49 -35.86
CA GLU A 116 12.71 -0.36 -34.72
C GLU A 116 12.57 0.39 -33.40
N MET A 117 12.85 1.70 -33.34
CA MET A 117 12.82 2.50 -32.12
C MET A 117 11.45 3.06 -31.74
N ASP A 118 10.42 2.83 -32.53
CA ASP A 118 9.17 3.57 -32.41
C ASP A 118 8.14 2.94 -31.45
N LEU A 119 8.45 1.83 -30.79
CA LEU A 119 7.50 1.14 -29.90
C LEU A 119 7.94 0.98 -28.45
N GLY A 120 9.14 1.42 -28.05
CA GLY A 120 9.69 1.06 -26.74
C GLY A 120 10.22 2.19 -25.85
N GLY A 121 10.24 3.43 -26.30
CA GLY A 121 10.92 4.53 -25.59
C GLY A 121 12.45 4.40 -25.62
N PRO A 122 13.17 5.36 -25.03
CA PRO A 122 14.64 5.35 -25.01
C PRO A 122 15.18 4.12 -24.27
N PRO A 123 16.27 3.49 -24.76
CA PRO A 123 16.87 2.34 -24.09
C PRO A 123 17.30 2.71 -22.67
N THR A 124 17.04 1.81 -21.74
CA THR A 124 17.40 1.99 -20.34
C THR A 124 18.46 0.97 -19.93
N GLU A 125 19.38 1.39 -19.08
CA GLU A 125 20.42 0.56 -18.49
C GLU A 125 20.16 0.39 -16.99
N GLN A 126 20.24 -0.85 -16.51
CA GLN A 126 20.31 -1.14 -15.10
C GLN A 126 21.74 -0.87 -14.62
N TYR A 127 21.94 -0.01 -13.63
CA TYR A 127 23.26 0.48 -13.24
C TYR A 127 23.72 0.09 -11.83
N LEU A 128 22.84 -0.52 -11.02
CA LEU A 128 23.27 -1.00 -9.70
C LEU A 128 24.06 -2.30 -9.82
N PRO A 129 25.07 -2.52 -8.96
CA PRO A 129 25.79 -3.79 -8.88
C PRO A 129 24.86 -5.00 -8.67
N ALA A 130 25.21 -6.17 -9.22
CA ALA A 130 24.45 -7.40 -9.16
C ALA A 130 24.11 -7.83 -7.71
N ARG A 131 24.97 -7.50 -6.76
CA ARG A 131 24.77 -7.75 -5.32
C ARG A 131 23.55 -7.05 -4.70
N TYR A 132 22.89 -6.14 -5.41
CA TYR A 132 21.67 -5.48 -4.96
C TYR A 132 20.43 -5.96 -5.71
N ASN A 133 20.58 -6.73 -6.78
CA ASN A 133 19.50 -7.28 -7.56
C ASN A 133 19.55 -8.82 -7.64
N GLU A 134 20.03 -9.42 -8.70
CA GLU A 134 20.00 -10.87 -8.91
C GLU A 134 20.82 -11.65 -7.86
N GLN A 135 21.91 -11.09 -7.39
CA GLN A 135 22.79 -11.65 -6.38
C GLN A 135 22.62 -10.98 -5.01
N SER A 136 21.42 -10.45 -4.74
CA SER A 136 21.19 -9.71 -3.50
C SER A 136 21.28 -10.61 -2.27
N GLU A 137 22.06 -10.16 -1.31
CA GLU A 137 22.14 -10.71 0.04
C GLU A 137 21.44 -9.83 1.09
N LEU A 138 20.85 -8.71 0.65
CA LEU A 138 20.09 -7.83 1.53
C LEU A 138 18.93 -8.59 2.15
N ARG A 139 18.84 -8.53 3.47
CA ARG A 139 17.76 -9.18 4.22
C ARG A 139 17.08 -8.17 5.12
N VAL A 140 15.78 -8.31 5.26
CA VAL A 140 14.96 -7.51 6.17
C VAL A 140 13.94 -8.42 6.82
N GLU A 141 13.70 -8.21 8.11
CA GLU A 141 12.62 -8.84 8.84
C GLU A 141 11.45 -7.86 8.94
N ILE A 142 10.31 -8.27 8.43
CA ILE A 142 9.07 -7.51 8.53
C ILE A 142 8.29 -8.07 9.72
N VAL A 143 8.14 -7.25 10.74
CA VAL A 143 7.38 -7.59 11.94
C VAL A 143 5.95 -7.09 11.83
N ALA A 144 5.03 -7.78 12.51
CA ALA A 144 3.65 -7.35 12.60
C ALA A 144 3.56 -5.93 13.18
N ALA A 145 2.83 -5.06 12.49
CA ALA A 145 2.64 -3.69 12.92
C ALA A 145 1.28 -3.16 12.45
N ASN A 146 0.64 -2.33 13.26
CA ASN A 146 -0.61 -1.67 12.90
C ASN A 146 -0.40 -0.50 11.94
N ASP A 147 0.80 0.10 11.98
CA ASP A 147 1.19 1.22 11.15
C ASP A 147 2.21 0.81 10.09
N ALA A 148 2.44 1.70 9.13
CA ALA A 148 3.48 1.50 8.13
C ALA A 148 4.87 1.50 8.80
N VAL A 149 5.72 0.56 8.41
CA VAL A 149 7.12 0.51 8.84
C VAL A 149 8.03 1.14 7.79
N THR A 150 9.16 1.67 8.26
CA THR A 150 10.16 2.30 7.39
C THR A 150 11.42 1.46 7.34
N HIS A 151 11.89 1.18 6.12
CA HIS A 151 13.19 0.57 5.86
C HIS A 151 13.92 1.38 4.79
N ASP A 152 15.03 1.98 5.15
CA ASP A 152 15.89 2.74 4.25
C ASP A 152 17.06 1.87 3.77
N PHE A 153 17.49 2.07 2.53
CA PHE A 153 18.59 1.32 1.91
C PHE A 153 19.66 2.28 1.39
N GLU A 154 20.83 2.21 2.00
CA GLU A 154 22.04 2.91 1.57
C GLU A 154 22.95 1.95 0.78
N LEU A 155 22.99 2.11 -0.53
CA LEU A 155 23.72 1.22 -1.41
C LEU A 155 25.07 1.85 -1.77
N THR A 156 26.14 1.05 -1.65
CA THR A 156 27.50 1.51 -1.97
C THR A 156 27.93 1.05 -3.37
N GLY A 157 28.89 1.75 -3.96
CA GLY A 157 29.38 1.43 -5.29
C GLY A 157 30.50 0.39 -5.32
N GLU A 158 31.02 -0.03 -4.17
CA GLU A 158 32.12 -0.99 -4.12
C GLU A 158 31.62 -2.40 -4.43
N ASN A 159 32.23 -3.02 -5.44
CA ASN A 159 32.15 -4.46 -5.60
C ASN A 159 33.10 -5.04 -4.57
N ASN A 160 32.58 -5.73 -3.54
CA ASN A 160 33.42 -6.56 -2.69
C ASN A 160 33.81 -7.79 -3.52
N GLY A 161 34.85 -7.62 -4.32
CA GLY A 161 35.36 -8.65 -5.21
C GLY A 161 36.74 -8.28 -5.71
N GLU A 162 37.72 -8.40 -4.85
CA GLU A 162 39.09 -8.82 -5.13
C GLU A 162 39.55 -9.69 -3.98
#